data_b0acf2719758e3fb0953a57cc44bca35
#
_entry.id   b0acf2719758e3fb0953a57cc44bca35
#
_cell.length_a   1.000
_cell.length_b   1.000
_cell.length_c   1.000
_cell.angle_alpha   90.00
_cell.angle_beta   90.00
_cell.angle_gamma   90.00
#
_symmetry.space_group_name_H-M   'P 1'
#
loop_
_entity.id
_entity.type
_entity.pdbx_description
1 polymer ?
#
loop_
_entity_poly.entity_id
_entity_poly.type
_entity_poly.pdbx_seq_one_letter_code
_entity_poly.pdbx_strand_id
1 'polypeptide(L)'
;MVELLVTPKSITHMETLIDKGADAFVIGEQKFGLRLPGEFNRDAMQEAVALAHKNNKKVYAAVNGIFHNYHLDALEDYINFLHDIQVDRIIFGDPAVVMYVKQHEHPIPLNWDAETLVTNYFQCNYWGKKGANRAVLARELSLDEIIHIKEHADVEIEVQVHGMTCMFQSKRMLLGNYYTFQERQMKIERQHDHGDLLLYDEERDNKYPVFEDYNGTHIMSPNDICLIEELEPFFEAGIDAFKIDGILQSEEYINVVTEQYREAIDLFNEDPD
;
A
#
# COMPACT_ATOMS: atom_id res chain seq x y z
N MET A 1 -12.43 -16.68 -0.78
CA MET A 1 -11.01 -16.79 -1.26
C MET A 1 -10.35 -15.45 -0.96
N VAL A 2 -9.21 -15.47 -0.28
CA VAL A 2 -8.46 -14.25 0.04
C VAL A 2 -7.90 -13.60 -1.23
N GLU A 3 -7.90 -12.28 -1.29
CA GLU A 3 -7.39 -11.50 -2.41
C GLU A 3 -5.90 -11.19 -2.21
N LEU A 4 -5.06 -11.46 -3.20
CA LEU A 4 -3.63 -11.16 -3.16
C LEU A 4 -3.34 -9.84 -3.87
N LEU A 5 -2.97 -8.81 -3.09
CA LEU A 5 -2.60 -7.47 -3.57
C LEU A 5 -1.09 -7.33 -3.66
N VAL A 6 -0.62 -6.68 -4.73
CA VAL A 6 0.80 -6.41 -4.94
C VAL A 6 1.00 -4.97 -5.44
N THR A 7 2.15 -4.37 -5.10
CA THR A 7 2.55 -3.04 -5.57
C THR A 7 3.58 -3.16 -6.72
N PRO A 8 3.17 -3.00 -8.00
CA PRO A 8 4.09 -3.10 -9.14
C PRO A 8 4.93 -1.82 -9.32
N LYS A 9 6.10 -1.95 -9.97
CA LYS A 9 6.96 -0.81 -10.33
C LYS A 9 6.61 -0.19 -11.69
N SER A 10 6.03 -0.98 -12.60
CA SER A 10 5.76 -0.59 -13.98
C SER A 10 4.63 -1.44 -14.58
N ILE A 11 4.14 -1.05 -15.75
CA ILE A 11 3.17 -1.86 -16.53
C ILE A 11 3.76 -3.25 -16.87
N THR A 12 5.02 -3.30 -17.32
CA THR A 12 5.69 -4.58 -17.62
C THR A 12 5.82 -5.46 -16.39
N HIS A 13 6.15 -4.87 -15.23
CA HIS A 13 6.16 -5.62 -13.96
C HIS A 13 4.76 -6.13 -13.59
N MET A 14 3.72 -5.33 -13.82
CA MET A 14 2.34 -5.72 -13.59
C MET A 14 1.92 -6.91 -14.48
N GLU A 15 2.33 -6.97 -15.75
CA GLU A 15 2.11 -8.13 -16.62
C GLU A 15 2.71 -9.40 -16.02
N THR A 16 3.96 -9.33 -15.55
CA THR A 16 4.63 -10.46 -14.88
C THR A 16 3.89 -10.88 -13.60
N LEU A 17 3.43 -9.94 -12.79
CA LEU A 17 2.71 -10.22 -11.54
C LEU A 17 1.32 -10.84 -11.79
N ILE A 18 0.67 -10.53 -12.92
CA ILE A 18 -0.55 -11.22 -13.35
C ILE A 18 -0.26 -12.70 -13.56
N ASP A 19 0.82 -13.04 -14.26
CA ASP A 19 1.22 -14.42 -14.50
C ASP A 19 1.65 -15.14 -13.21
N LYS A 20 2.14 -14.40 -12.20
CA LYS A 20 2.48 -14.92 -10.87
C LYS A 20 1.27 -15.03 -9.92
N GLY A 21 0.08 -14.69 -10.38
CA GLY A 21 -1.16 -14.93 -9.67
C GLY A 21 -1.64 -13.82 -8.74
N ALA A 22 -1.15 -12.60 -8.89
CA ALA A 22 -1.72 -11.43 -8.21
C ALA A 22 -3.18 -11.22 -8.63
N ASP A 23 -4.05 -10.81 -7.70
CA ASP A 23 -5.47 -10.55 -7.94
C ASP A 23 -5.76 -9.06 -8.11
N ALA A 24 -5.00 -8.21 -7.42
CA ALA A 24 -5.15 -6.77 -7.47
C ALA A 24 -3.81 -6.03 -7.35
N PHE A 25 -3.76 -4.84 -7.91
CA PHE A 25 -2.56 -4.00 -7.97
C PHE A 25 -2.80 -2.66 -7.29
N VAL A 26 -1.90 -2.28 -6.38
CA VAL A 26 -1.91 -0.97 -5.74
C VAL A 26 -0.93 -0.06 -6.47
N ILE A 27 -1.44 0.95 -7.13
CA ILE A 27 -0.68 1.92 -7.94
C ILE A 27 -1.18 3.35 -7.71
N GLY A 28 -0.52 4.35 -8.26
CA GLY A 28 -0.95 5.73 -8.23
C GLY A 28 0.14 6.72 -8.58
N GLU A 29 -0.22 8.00 -8.61
CA GLU A 29 0.75 9.09 -8.68
C GLU A 29 1.36 9.32 -7.29
N GLN A 30 2.68 9.45 -7.18
CA GLN A 30 3.38 9.75 -5.91
C GLN A 30 2.90 11.04 -5.23
N LYS A 31 2.31 11.94 -6.00
CA LYS A 31 1.71 13.18 -5.47
C LYS A 31 0.56 12.89 -4.50
N PHE A 32 -0.17 11.80 -4.69
CA PHE A 32 -1.38 11.45 -3.94
C PHE A 32 -1.22 10.20 -3.08
N GLY A 33 -0.36 9.25 -3.50
CA GLY A 33 -0.09 8.00 -2.80
C GLY A 33 1.25 8.00 -2.07
N LEU A 34 1.32 7.29 -0.95
CA LEU A 34 2.53 7.16 -0.13
C LEU A 34 3.33 5.92 -0.54
N ARG A 35 4.66 6.08 -0.62
CA ARG A 35 5.63 4.97 -0.74
C ARG A 35 5.33 3.96 -1.84
N LEU A 36 4.86 4.45 -2.99
CA LEU A 36 4.63 3.62 -4.15
C LEU A 36 5.97 3.19 -4.78
N PRO A 37 6.18 1.89 -5.09
CA PRO A 37 7.41 1.42 -5.73
C PRO A 37 7.63 1.96 -7.13
N GLY A 38 6.54 2.27 -7.85
CA GLY A 38 6.52 2.85 -9.19
C GLY A 38 5.72 4.13 -9.26
N GLU A 39 6.05 4.96 -10.25
CA GLU A 39 5.29 6.14 -10.63
C GLU A 39 4.35 5.79 -11.79
N PHE A 40 3.05 5.90 -11.56
CA PHE A 40 2.04 5.71 -12.59
C PHE A 40 1.35 7.06 -12.84
N ASN A 41 1.79 7.76 -13.88
CA ASN A 41 1.08 8.95 -14.35
C ASN A 41 -0.31 8.59 -14.91
N ARG A 42 -1.13 9.56 -15.27
CA ARG A 42 -2.51 9.32 -15.72
C ARG A 42 -2.62 8.37 -16.91
N ASP A 43 -1.73 8.49 -17.89
CA ASP A 43 -1.73 7.58 -19.06
C ASP A 43 -1.40 6.15 -18.63
N ALA A 44 -0.37 5.96 -17.79
CA ALA A 44 0.00 4.67 -17.25
C ALA A 44 -1.08 4.09 -16.32
N MET A 45 -1.79 4.92 -15.54
CA MET A 45 -2.93 4.48 -14.73
C MET A 45 -4.05 3.93 -15.61
N GLN A 46 -4.39 4.64 -16.70
CA GLN A 46 -5.43 4.18 -17.63
C GLN A 46 -5.03 2.87 -18.33
N GLU A 47 -3.76 2.73 -18.72
CA GLU A 47 -3.22 1.50 -19.30
C GLU A 47 -3.26 0.35 -18.30
N ALA A 48 -2.86 0.60 -17.04
CA ALA A 48 -2.88 -0.38 -15.97
C ALA A 48 -4.29 -0.91 -15.67
N VAL A 49 -5.29 -0.03 -15.64
CA VAL A 49 -6.70 -0.42 -15.45
C VAL A 49 -7.17 -1.30 -16.62
N ALA A 50 -6.90 -0.88 -17.86
CA ALA A 50 -7.26 -1.66 -19.04
C ALA A 50 -6.59 -3.05 -19.07
N LEU A 51 -5.30 -3.13 -18.70
CA LEU A 51 -4.54 -4.37 -18.61
C LEU A 51 -5.12 -5.30 -17.52
N ALA A 52 -5.39 -4.77 -16.32
CA ALA A 52 -5.95 -5.55 -15.23
C ALA A 52 -7.33 -6.10 -15.57
N HIS A 53 -8.24 -5.26 -16.04
CA HIS A 53 -9.61 -5.66 -16.40
C HIS A 53 -9.64 -6.70 -17.52
N LYS A 54 -8.76 -6.57 -18.53
CA LYS A 54 -8.60 -7.58 -19.59
C LYS A 54 -8.25 -8.97 -19.03
N ASN A 55 -7.54 -9.02 -17.91
CA ASN A 55 -7.11 -10.26 -17.24
C ASN A 55 -7.99 -10.61 -16.01
N ASN A 56 -9.15 -10.00 -15.86
CA ASN A 56 -10.04 -10.16 -14.69
C ASN A 56 -9.36 -9.86 -13.35
N LYS A 57 -8.44 -8.90 -13.34
CA LYS A 57 -7.74 -8.39 -12.16
C LYS A 57 -8.21 -6.98 -11.84
N LYS A 58 -7.86 -6.48 -10.66
CA LYS A 58 -8.32 -5.19 -10.13
C LYS A 58 -7.18 -4.19 -9.97
N VAL A 59 -7.50 -2.91 -10.00
CA VAL A 59 -6.59 -1.81 -9.70
C VAL A 59 -7.13 -0.96 -8.56
N TYR A 60 -6.30 -0.79 -7.53
CA TYR A 60 -6.57 0.06 -6.38
C TYR A 60 -5.68 1.28 -6.42
N ALA A 61 -6.28 2.46 -6.46
CA ALA A 61 -5.53 3.71 -6.49
C ALA A 61 -5.14 4.15 -5.09
N ALA A 62 -3.84 4.32 -4.83
CA ALA A 62 -3.36 4.88 -3.58
C ALA A 62 -3.56 6.40 -3.56
N VAL A 63 -4.39 6.87 -2.62
CA VAL A 63 -4.71 8.28 -2.35
C VAL A 63 -4.61 8.53 -0.83
N ASN A 64 -3.62 7.90 -0.21
CA ASN A 64 -3.38 7.95 1.24
C ASN A 64 -2.30 8.97 1.64
N GLY A 65 -1.99 9.93 0.76
CA GLY A 65 -1.09 11.04 1.05
C GLY A 65 -1.61 11.97 2.15
N ILE A 66 -0.70 12.81 2.68
CA ILE A 66 -1.04 13.88 3.63
C ILE A 66 -1.38 15.14 2.85
N PHE A 67 -2.64 15.56 2.87
CA PHE A 67 -3.14 16.70 2.11
C PHE A 67 -3.24 17.96 2.96
N HIS A 68 -2.82 19.08 2.37
CA HIS A 68 -3.04 20.42 2.88
C HIS A 68 -4.05 21.15 1.99
N ASN A 69 -4.62 22.26 2.44
CA ASN A 69 -5.66 22.99 1.70
C ASN A 69 -5.30 23.30 0.24
N TYR A 70 -4.03 23.57 -0.05
CA TYR A 70 -3.57 23.86 -1.42
C TYR A 70 -3.50 22.63 -2.34
N HIS A 71 -3.72 21.44 -1.81
CA HIS A 71 -3.82 20.20 -2.61
C HIS A 71 -5.25 19.88 -3.03
N LEU A 72 -6.27 20.47 -2.38
CA LEU A 72 -7.66 20.00 -2.48
C LEU A 72 -8.22 20.07 -3.89
N ASP A 73 -7.97 21.14 -4.64
CA ASP A 73 -8.44 21.26 -6.03
C ASP A 73 -7.82 20.18 -6.92
N ALA A 74 -6.52 19.89 -6.74
CA ALA A 74 -5.83 18.84 -7.48
C ALA A 74 -6.29 17.44 -7.05
N LEU A 75 -6.66 17.27 -5.78
CA LEU A 75 -7.20 16.01 -5.26
C LEU A 75 -8.59 15.72 -5.86
N GLU A 76 -9.46 16.72 -5.94
CA GLU A 76 -10.77 16.59 -6.56
C GLU A 76 -10.66 16.18 -8.04
N ASP A 77 -9.80 16.88 -8.80
CA ASP A 77 -9.54 16.56 -10.20
C ASP A 77 -8.98 15.13 -10.36
N TYR A 78 -8.10 14.70 -9.46
CA TYR A 78 -7.56 13.34 -9.49
C TYR A 78 -8.62 12.28 -9.18
N ILE A 79 -9.49 12.49 -8.21
CA ILE A 79 -10.59 11.57 -7.89
C ILE A 79 -11.57 11.47 -9.05
N ASN A 80 -11.90 12.58 -9.72
CA ASN A 80 -12.72 12.57 -10.94
C ASN A 80 -12.05 11.73 -12.04
N PHE A 81 -10.75 11.91 -12.26
CA PHE A 81 -9.98 11.10 -13.20
C PHE A 81 -10.02 9.59 -12.85
N LEU A 82 -9.82 9.23 -11.56
CA LEU A 82 -9.89 7.83 -11.12
C LEU A 82 -11.27 7.21 -11.36
N HIS A 83 -12.33 7.99 -11.18
CA HIS A 83 -13.70 7.58 -11.50
C HIS A 83 -13.88 7.33 -12.99
N ASP A 84 -13.39 8.23 -13.84
CA ASP A 84 -13.52 8.15 -15.29
C ASP A 84 -12.80 6.92 -15.88
N ILE A 85 -11.62 6.58 -15.35
CA ILE A 85 -10.88 5.38 -15.79
C ILE A 85 -11.36 4.09 -15.11
N GLN A 86 -12.32 4.17 -14.19
CA GLN A 86 -12.95 3.03 -13.51
C GLN A 86 -11.99 2.18 -12.66
N VAL A 87 -11.18 2.82 -11.81
CA VAL A 87 -10.43 2.06 -10.81
C VAL A 87 -11.38 1.31 -9.88
N ASP A 88 -10.98 0.13 -9.42
CA ASP A 88 -11.86 -0.74 -8.64
C ASP A 88 -12.01 -0.28 -7.19
N ARG A 89 -10.97 0.34 -6.60
CA ARG A 89 -11.01 0.90 -5.24
C ARG A 89 -10.05 2.10 -5.11
N ILE A 90 -10.32 2.94 -4.12
CA ILE A 90 -9.40 3.99 -3.67
C ILE A 90 -8.95 3.68 -2.24
N ILE A 91 -7.63 3.65 -2.01
CA ILE A 91 -7.02 3.54 -0.69
C ILE A 91 -6.85 4.97 -0.15
N PHE A 92 -7.42 5.27 1.01
CA PHE A 92 -7.44 6.63 1.56
C PHE A 92 -7.06 6.70 3.03
N GLY A 93 -6.44 7.81 3.43
CA GLY A 93 -6.20 8.18 4.83
C GLY A 93 -6.95 9.45 5.25
N ASP A 94 -7.09 10.39 4.33
CA ASP A 94 -7.70 11.72 4.59
C ASP A 94 -9.22 11.73 4.33
N PRO A 95 -10.04 12.28 5.24
CA PRO A 95 -11.48 12.44 5.05
C PRO A 95 -11.89 13.19 3.79
N ALA A 96 -11.04 14.09 3.26
CA ALA A 96 -11.32 14.84 2.02
C ALA A 96 -11.57 13.89 0.84
N VAL A 97 -10.84 12.76 0.78
CA VAL A 97 -11.07 11.75 -0.28
C VAL A 97 -12.49 11.20 -0.22
N VAL A 98 -12.98 10.87 0.98
CA VAL A 98 -14.35 10.38 1.18
C VAL A 98 -15.38 11.42 0.74
N MET A 99 -15.11 12.70 1.03
CA MET A 99 -16.00 13.81 0.66
C MET A 99 -16.14 13.94 -0.84
N TYR A 100 -15.02 13.88 -1.59
CA TYR A 100 -15.05 13.99 -3.06
C TYR A 100 -15.64 12.73 -3.72
N VAL A 101 -15.26 11.53 -3.26
CA VAL A 101 -15.80 10.28 -3.81
C VAL A 101 -17.33 10.22 -3.68
N LYS A 102 -17.89 10.70 -2.57
CA LYS A 102 -19.34 10.72 -2.34
C LYS A 102 -20.12 11.72 -3.21
N GLN A 103 -19.47 12.57 -3.96
CA GLN A 103 -20.14 13.48 -4.91
C GLN A 103 -20.58 12.73 -6.18
N HIS A 104 -20.01 11.57 -6.48
CA HIS A 104 -20.36 10.75 -7.62
C HIS A 104 -21.63 9.92 -7.35
N GLU A 105 -22.49 9.75 -8.36
CA GLU A 105 -23.69 8.91 -8.29
C GLU A 105 -23.36 7.44 -7.98
N HIS A 106 -22.24 6.95 -8.56
CA HIS A 106 -21.69 5.62 -8.32
C HIS A 106 -20.31 5.74 -7.70
N PRO A 107 -20.21 5.91 -6.36
CA PRO A 107 -18.94 6.14 -5.69
C PRO A 107 -18.02 4.91 -5.77
N ILE A 108 -16.74 5.15 -6.04
CA ILE A 108 -15.72 4.11 -6.03
C ILE A 108 -15.61 3.53 -4.60
N PRO A 109 -15.55 2.20 -4.44
CA PRO A 109 -15.32 1.58 -3.14
C PRO A 109 -14.03 2.07 -2.47
N LEU A 110 -14.06 2.22 -1.14
CA LEU A 110 -13.03 2.85 -0.36
C LEU A 110 -12.36 1.86 0.60
N ASN A 111 -11.02 1.83 0.61
CA ASN A 111 -10.21 1.13 1.60
C ASN A 111 -9.55 2.16 2.53
N TRP A 112 -9.85 2.07 3.82
CA TRP A 112 -9.27 2.98 4.81
C TRP A 112 -7.89 2.49 5.24
N ASP A 113 -6.86 3.31 4.96
CA ASP A 113 -5.46 3.09 5.36
C ASP A 113 -4.92 4.35 6.05
N ALA A 114 -4.94 4.35 7.35
CA ALA A 114 -4.36 5.40 8.19
C ALA A 114 -3.07 4.94 8.88
N GLU A 115 -2.33 4.05 8.23
CA GLU A 115 -1.02 3.56 8.66
C GLU A 115 -1.07 2.92 10.06
N THR A 116 -0.31 3.49 11.01
CA THR A 116 -0.22 3.00 12.40
C THR A 116 -1.48 3.24 13.24
N LEU A 117 -2.49 3.94 12.71
CA LEU A 117 -3.69 4.29 13.46
C LEU A 117 -4.81 3.24 13.36
N VAL A 118 -4.70 2.24 12.47
CA VAL A 118 -5.76 1.23 12.26
C VAL A 118 -5.52 0.04 13.19
N THR A 119 -5.90 0.19 14.46
CA THR A 119 -5.49 -0.72 15.54
C THR A 119 -6.63 -1.41 16.27
N ASN A 120 -7.90 -1.13 15.95
CA ASN A 120 -9.03 -1.77 16.60
C ASN A 120 -10.30 -1.76 15.72
N TYR A 121 -11.21 -2.69 15.99
CA TYR A 121 -12.44 -2.85 15.21
C TYR A 121 -13.41 -1.68 15.34
N PHE A 122 -13.39 -0.91 16.43
CA PHE A 122 -14.23 0.29 16.54
C PHE A 122 -13.88 1.34 15.49
N GLN A 123 -12.59 1.52 15.22
CA GLN A 123 -12.14 2.42 14.14
C GLN A 123 -12.56 1.88 12.77
N CYS A 124 -12.38 0.58 12.51
CA CYS A 124 -12.80 -0.06 11.28
C CYS A 124 -14.31 0.15 11.05
N ASN A 125 -15.14 -0.12 12.05
CA ASN A 125 -16.59 0.02 11.97
C ASN A 125 -17.03 1.50 11.90
N TYR A 126 -16.30 2.42 12.54
CA TYR A 126 -16.55 3.85 12.39
C TYR A 126 -16.38 4.29 10.93
N TRP A 127 -15.26 3.92 10.31
CA TRP A 127 -15.03 4.26 8.91
C TRP A 127 -15.93 3.49 7.96
N GLY A 128 -16.31 2.26 8.30
CA GLY A 128 -17.37 1.53 7.59
C GLY A 128 -18.67 2.32 7.52
N LYS A 129 -19.14 2.88 8.64
CA LYS A 129 -20.31 3.78 8.69
C LYS A 129 -20.11 5.07 7.89
N LYS A 130 -18.85 5.47 7.64
CA LYS A 130 -18.51 6.62 6.80
C LYS A 130 -18.33 6.25 5.32
N GLY A 131 -18.44 4.98 4.96
CA GLY A 131 -18.44 4.49 3.59
C GLY A 131 -17.18 3.74 3.17
N ALA A 132 -16.28 3.41 4.11
CA ALA A 132 -15.19 2.49 3.83
C ALA A 132 -15.71 1.06 3.68
N ASN A 133 -15.23 0.34 2.68
CA ASN A 133 -15.58 -1.06 2.44
C ASN A 133 -14.58 -2.02 3.07
N ARG A 134 -13.32 -1.55 3.24
CA ARG A 134 -12.21 -2.31 3.79
C ARG A 134 -11.37 -1.43 4.72
N ALA A 135 -10.76 -2.03 5.75
CA ALA A 135 -9.73 -1.41 6.59
C ALA A 135 -8.39 -2.14 6.39
N VAL A 136 -7.33 -1.37 6.18
CA VAL A 136 -5.95 -1.86 6.09
C VAL A 136 -5.34 -1.76 7.49
N LEU A 137 -5.04 -2.90 8.12
CA LEU A 137 -4.58 -2.92 9.50
C LEU A 137 -3.15 -2.40 9.67
N ALA A 138 -2.88 -1.83 10.83
CA ALA A 138 -1.53 -1.43 11.23
C ALA A 138 -0.59 -2.65 11.28
N ARG A 139 0.65 -2.48 10.83
CA ARG A 139 1.66 -3.55 10.73
C ARG A 139 2.29 -3.92 12.08
N GLU A 140 1.88 -3.25 13.17
CA GLU A 140 2.38 -3.46 14.54
C GLU A 140 1.50 -4.42 15.36
N LEU A 141 0.37 -4.84 14.78
CA LEU A 141 -0.58 -5.72 15.47
C LEU A 141 -0.05 -7.17 15.54
N SER A 142 -0.27 -7.80 16.68
CA SER A 142 -0.05 -9.23 16.83
C SER A 142 -1.12 -10.04 16.07
N LEU A 143 -0.83 -11.32 15.82
CA LEU A 143 -1.76 -12.25 15.19
C LEU A 143 -3.12 -12.28 15.93
N ASP A 144 -3.11 -12.40 17.26
CA ASP A 144 -4.33 -12.46 18.09
C ASP A 144 -5.16 -11.18 17.95
N GLU A 145 -4.52 -10.00 17.89
CA GLU A 145 -5.20 -8.73 17.70
C GLU A 145 -5.84 -8.62 16.31
N ILE A 146 -5.15 -9.08 15.28
CA ILE A 146 -5.67 -9.11 13.90
C ILE A 146 -6.92 -10.00 13.82
N ILE A 147 -6.85 -11.21 14.36
CA ILE A 147 -7.98 -12.15 14.43
C ILE A 147 -9.14 -11.53 15.20
N HIS A 148 -8.86 -10.95 16.37
CA HIS A 148 -9.90 -10.32 17.19
C HIS A 148 -10.57 -9.13 16.45
N ILE A 149 -9.80 -8.33 15.71
CA ILE A 149 -10.38 -7.25 14.89
C ILE A 149 -11.29 -7.84 13.82
N LYS A 150 -10.85 -8.89 13.12
CA LYS A 150 -11.63 -9.52 12.05
C LYS A 150 -12.96 -10.09 12.56
N GLU A 151 -12.97 -10.71 13.72
CA GLU A 151 -14.18 -11.26 14.34
C GLU A 151 -15.27 -10.20 14.65
N HIS A 152 -14.86 -8.93 14.84
CA HIS A 152 -15.75 -7.85 15.27
C HIS A 152 -15.90 -6.72 14.24
N ALA A 153 -15.20 -6.80 13.12
CA ALA A 153 -15.26 -5.78 12.07
C ALA A 153 -16.46 -6.02 11.15
N ASP A 154 -17.21 -4.95 10.86
CA ASP A 154 -18.31 -4.92 9.90
C ASP A 154 -17.83 -4.66 8.45
N VAL A 155 -16.52 -4.52 8.24
CA VAL A 155 -15.87 -4.24 6.94
C VAL A 155 -14.84 -5.31 6.61
N GLU A 156 -14.44 -5.40 5.35
CA GLU A 156 -13.33 -6.25 4.93
C GLU A 156 -12.03 -5.85 5.65
N ILE A 157 -11.17 -6.82 5.92
CA ILE A 157 -9.86 -6.62 6.57
C ILE A 157 -8.73 -7.00 5.62
N GLU A 158 -7.79 -6.08 5.45
CA GLU A 158 -6.56 -6.24 4.68
C GLU A 158 -5.35 -6.24 5.63
N VAL A 159 -4.44 -7.21 5.44
CA VAL A 159 -3.21 -7.37 6.22
C VAL A 159 -2.01 -7.32 5.27
N GLN A 160 -1.00 -6.54 5.60
CA GLN A 160 0.29 -6.63 4.92
C GLN A 160 1.01 -7.88 5.41
N VAL A 161 1.22 -8.84 4.51
CA VAL A 161 1.85 -10.13 4.83
C VAL A 161 3.32 -10.19 4.43
N HIS A 162 3.78 -9.29 3.54
CA HIS A 162 5.17 -9.23 3.11
C HIS A 162 5.62 -7.81 2.76
N GLY A 163 6.89 -7.52 3.02
CA GLY A 163 7.57 -6.28 2.66
C GLY A 163 7.95 -5.39 3.83
N MET A 164 8.63 -4.30 3.54
CA MET A 164 9.08 -3.33 4.55
C MET A 164 7.91 -2.54 5.14
N THR A 165 8.08 -2.09 6.38
CA THR A 165 7.15 -1.16 7.04
C THR A 165 7.77 0.22 7.18
N CYS A 166 6.94 1.27 7.14
CA CYS A 166 7.38 2.62 7.44
C CYS A 166 7.41 2.82 8.96
N MET A 167 8.61 3.02 9.50
CA MET A 167 8.85 3.27 10.92
C MET A 167 8.61 4.74 11.28
N PHE A 168 8.88 5.64 10.34
CA PHE A 168 8.76 7.08 10.53
C PHE A 168 8.51 7.78 9.19
N GLN A 169 7.61 8.76 9.21
CA GLN A 169 7.34 9.65 8.09
C GLN A 169 7.29 11.11 8.54
N SER A 170 7.89 12.00 7.76
CA SER A 170 7.74 13.44 7.91
C SER A 170 7.55 14.10 6.56
N LYS A 171 6.57 14.99 6.43
CA LYS A 171 6.39 15.82 5.22
C LYS A 171 7.58 16.76 4.96
N ARG A 172 8.51 16.91 5.91
CA ARG A 172 9.72 17.72 5.78
C ARG A 172 10.80 16.93 5.04
N MET A 173 11.58 17.64 4.21
CA MET A 173 12.78 17.13 3.55
C MET A 173 13.97 17.16 4.54
N LEU A 174 14.01 16.23 5.48
CA LEU A 174 14.98 16.23 6.59
C LEU A 174 16.40 15.96 6.10
N LEU A 175 16.57 15.03 5.16
CA LEU A 175 17.87 14.69 4.57
C LEU A 175 18.40 15.85 3.73
N GLY A 176 17.59 16.37 2.81
CA GLY A 176 17.97 17.50 1.96
C GLY A 176 18.38 18.72 2.79
N ASN A 177 17.63 19.03 3.86
CA ASN A 177 17.95 20.12 4.77
C ASN A 177 19.23 19.86 5.57
N TYR A 178 19.45 18.63 6.02
CA TYR A 178 20.67 18.24 6.75
C TYR A 178 21.94 18.39 5.88
N TYR A 179 21.90 17.92 4.63
CA TYR A 179 23.02 18.06 3.71
C TYR A 179 23.28 19.51 3.32
N THR A 180 22.22 20.31 3.11
CA THR A 180 22.34 21.76 2.87
C THR A 180 23.00 22.45 4.05
N PHE A 181 22.66 22.09 5.28
CA PHE A 181 23.28 22.64 6.49
C PHE A 181 24.76 22.28 6.60
N GLN A 182 25.17 21.10 6.12
CA GLN A 182 26.56 20.67 6.09
C GLN A 182 27.36 21.20 4.88
N GLU A 183 26.79 22.08 4.06
CA GLU A 183 27.39 22.60 2.81
C GLU A 183 27.81 21.48 1.83
N ARG A 184 27.18 20.30 1.92
CA ARG A 184 27.37 19.16 1.04
C ARG A 184 26.28 19.12 -0.02
N GLN A 185 26.69 19.06 -1.30
CA GLN A 185 25.73 18.71 -2.38
C GLN A 185 25.58 17.21 -2.40
N MET A 186 24.39 16.73 -2.06
CA MET A 186 24.01 15.35 -2.30
C MET A 186 22.97 15.30 -3.41
N LYS A 187 23.22 14.46 -4.41
CA LYS A 187 22.14 13.99 -5.26
C LYS A 187 21.34 13.02 -4.43
N ILE A 188 20.25 13.50 -3.85
CA ILE A 188 19.22 12.62 -3.30
C ILE A 188 18.49 12.08 -4.53
N GLU A 189 18.91 10.92 -4.99
CA GLU A 189 18.23 10.24 -6.07
C GLU A 189 16.90 9.75 -5.52
N ARG A 190 15.82 10.38 -6.00
CA ARG A 190 14.44 10.07 -5.63
C ARG A 190 13.93 8.77 -6.26
N GLN A 191 14.81 7.99 -6.90
CA GLN A 191 14.49 6.71 -7.51
C GLN A 191 14.87 5.58 -6.57
N HIS A 192 13.87 4.81 -6.25
CA HIS A 192 13.77 3.76 -5.26
C HIS A 192 14.53 2.47 -5.59
N ASP A 193 15.69 2.56 -6.19
CA ASP A 193 16.57 1.42 -6.37
C ASP A 193 17.53 1.35 -5.18
N HIS A 194 17.16 0.52 -4.20
CA HIS A 194 17.97 0.12 -3.06
C HIS A 194 18.42 1.29 -2.18
N GLY A 195 17.76 1.55 -1.08
CA GLY A 195 18.07 2.56 -0.07
C GLY A 195 19.58 2.76 0.14
N ASP A 196 20.20 3.57 -0.72
CA ASP A 196 21.61 3.92 -0.64
C ASP A 196 21.92 4.72 0.64
N LEU A 197 20.88 5.28 1.27
CA LEU A 197 20.96 5.99 2.52
C LEU A 197 20.41 5.13 3.65
N LEU A 198 21.26 4.93 4.66
CA LEU A 198 20.93 4.16 5.84
C LEU A 198 21.10 5.03 7.08
N LEU A 199 20.09 5.04 7.94
CA LEU A 199 20.21 5.51 9.31
C LEU A 199 20.77 4.36 10.14
N TYR A 200 21.95 4.53 10.74
CA TYR A 200 22.59 3.51 11.56
C TYR A 200 22.32 3.75 13.04
N ASP A 201 21.73 2.76 13.69
CA ASP A 201 21.55 2.71 15.15
C ASP A 201 22.68 1.85 15.74
N GLU A 202 23.67 2.51 16.33
CA GLU A 202 24.86 1.85 16.91
C GLU A 202 24.51 0.96 18.12
N GLU A 203 23.44 1.30 18.87
CA GLU A 203 23.06 0.54 20.08
C GLU A 203 22.43 -0.81 19.72
N ARG A 204 21.69 -0.85 18.61
CA ARG A 204 20.95 -2.05 18.16
C ARG A 204 21.63 -2.75 16.97
N ASP A 205 22.71 -2.18 16.44
CA ASP A 205 23.37 -2.63 15.20
C ASP A 205 22.42 -2.77 14.00
N ASN A 206 21.42 -1.88 13.92
CA ASN A 206 20.42 -1.88 12.86
C ASN A 206 20.68 -0.77 11.84
N LYS A 207 20.39 -1.08 10.57
CA LYS A 207 20.46 -0.14 9.45
C LYS A 207 19.06 0.05 8.89
N TYR A 208 18.52 1.25 9.02
CA TYR A 208 17.20 1.61 8.55
C TYR A 208 17.31 2.32 7.21
N PRO A 209 16.72 1.78 6.11
CA PRO A 209 16.65 2.48 4.84
C PRO A 209 15.92 3.82 4.99
N VAL A 210 16.48 4.88 4.40
CA VAL A 210 15.90 6.22 4.42
C VAL A 210 15.85 6.76 3.00
N PHE A 211 14.72 7.32 2.61
CA PHE A 211 14.58 8.03 1.34
C PHE A 211 13.70 9.27 1.46
N GLU A 212 13.80 10.15 0.48
CA GLU A 212 12.93 11.31 0.33
C GLU A 212 12.23 11.30 -1.03
N ASP A 213 10.94 11.58 -1.01
CA ASP A 213 10.12 11.73 -2.20
C ASP A 213 9.24 12.99 -2.13
N TYR A 214 8.23 13.10 -2.98
CA TYR A 214 7.25 14.20 -2.95
C TYR A 214 6.55 14.32 -1.59
N ASN A 215 6.40 13.24 -0.86
CA ASN A 215 5.71 13.16 0.42
C ASN A 215 6.62 13.42 1.63
N GLY A 216 7.91 13.67 1.41
CA GLY A 216 8.87 14.00 2.45
C GLY A 216 9.87 12.90 2.74
N THR A 217 10.29 12.78 3.99
CA THR A 217 11.28 11.80 4.46
C THR A 217 10.60 10.57 5.02
N HIS A 218 11.06 9.39 4.61
CA HIS A 218 10.59 8.08 5.07
C HIS A 218 11.75 7.27 5.63
N ILE A 219 11.55 6.67 6.81
CA ILE A 219 12.48 5.71 7.41
C ILE A 219 11.77 4.36 7.45
N MET A 220 12.36 3.37 6.81
CA MET A 220 11.78 2.04 6.68
C MET A 220 12.35 1.06 7.70
N SER A 221 11.66 -0.04 7.93
CA SER A 221 12.16 -1.13 8.76
C SER A 221 13.46 -1.73 8.20
N PRO A 222 14.34 -2.26 9.04
CA PRO A 222 15.59 -2.87 8.56
C PRO A 222 15.38 -4.19 7.82
N ASN A 223 14.25 -4.85 8.07
CA ASN A 223 13.89 -6.14 7.49
C ASN A 223 12.43 -6.10 7.00
N ASP A 224 12.11 -6.99 6.07
CA ASP A 224 10.74 -7.23 5.64
C ASP A 224 9.93 -7.95 6.73
N ILE A 225 8.64 -7.66 6.81
CA ILE A 225 7.67 -8.61 7.35
C ILE A 225 7.65 -9.81 6.39
N CYS A 226 7.55 -11.03 6.94
CA CYS A 226 7.32 -12.24 6.18
C CYS A 226 6.42 -13.15 7.02
N LEU A 227 5.15 -13.26 6.65
CA LEU A 227 4.13 -14.02 7.38
C LEU A 227 3.71 -15.30 6.64
N ILE A 228 4.54 -15.79 5.71
CA ILE A 228 4.17 -16.97 4.90
C ILE A 228 3.95 -18.24 5.74
N GLU A 229 4.67 -18.37 6.84
CA GLU A 229 4.53 -19.49 7.79
C GLU A 229 3.35 -19.30 8.76
N GLU A 230 2.74 -18.09 8.79
CA GLU A 230 1.68 -17.69 9.71
C GLU A 230 0.31 -17.55 9.00
N LEU A 231 0.18 -18.02 7.75
CA LEU A 231 -1.04 -17.76 6.95
C LEU A 231 -2.25 -18.57 7.41
N GLU A 232 -2.07 -19.77 7.94
CA GLU A 232 -3.17 -20.68 8.32
C GLU A 232 -4.18 -19.97 9.26
N PRO A 233 -3.77 -19.35 10.40
CA PRO A 233 -4.70 -18.63 11.26
C PRO A 233 -5.44 -17.47 10.57
N PHE A 234 -4.82 -16.82 9.58
CA PHE A 234 -5.47 -15.77 8.81
C PHE A 234 -6.55 -16.31 7.86
N PHE A 235 -6.29 -17.48 7.26
CA PHE A 235 -7.30 -18.15 6.45
C PHE A 235 -8.49 -18.61 7.31
N GLU A 236 -8.23 -19.21 8.47
CA GLU A 236 -9.26 -19.65 9.42
C GLU A 236 -10.12 -18.49 9.92
N ALA A 237 -9.48 -17.35 10.21
CA ALA A 237 -10.18 -16.12 10.61
C ALA A 237 -10.94 -15.48 9.44
N GLY A 238 -10.68 -15.88 8.19
CA GLY A 238 -11.33 -15.34 7.00
C GLY A 238 -10.88 -13.93 6.65
N ILE A 239 -9.57 -13.61 6.79
CA ILE A 239 -9.00 -12.34 6.32
C ILE A 239 -9.30 -12.18 4.84
N ASP A 240 -9.71 -10.97 4.42
CA ASP A 240 -10.24 -10.74 3.07
C ASP A 240 -9.13 -10.48 2.05
N ALA A 241 -8.01 -9.89 2.47
CA ALA A 241 -6.94 -9.51 1.57
C ALA A 241 -5.56 -9.56 2.21
N PHE A 242 -4.59 -10.07 1.45
CA PHE A 242 -3.16 -10.08 1.77
C PHE A 242 -2.42 -9.12 0.85
N LYS A 243 -1.63 -8.21 1.42
CA LYS A 243 -0.82 -7.26 0.67
C LYS A 243 0.67 -7.61 0.71
N ILE A 244 1.29 -7.67 -0.46
CA ILE A 244 2.74 -7.69 -0.65
C ILE A 244 3.16 -6.28 -1.04
N ASP A 245 3.99 -5.63 -0.22
CA ASP A 245 4.53 -4.30 -0.49
C ASP A 245 5.95 -4.39 -1.08
N GLY A 246 6.12 -3.92 -2.31
CA GLY A 246 7.38 -4.00 -3.07
C GLY A 246 8.27 -2.77 -2.93
N ILE A 247 7.99 -1.85 -1.99
CA ILE A 247 8.83 -0.66 -1.79
C ILE A 247 10.27 -1.05 -1.47
N LEU A 248 11.25 -0.43 -2.15
CA LEU A 248 12.68 -0.68 -2.03
C LEU A 248 13.14 -2.13 -2.38
N GLN A 249 12.26 -2.95 -2.98
CA GLN A 249 12.60 -4.30 -3.41
C GLN A 249 12.76 -4.40 -4.94
N SER A 250 13.53 -5.39 -5.43
CA SER A 250 13.65 -5.63 -6.87
C SER A 250 12.38 -6.28 -7.44
N GLU A 251 12.17 -6.13 -8.76
CA GLU A 251 11.05 -6.79 -9.44
C GLU A 251 11.16 -8.32 -9.32
N GLU A 252 12.36 -8.87 -9.49
CA GLU A 252 12.61 -10.31 -9.40
C GLU A 252 12.25 -10.86 -8.02
N TYR A 253 12.60 -10.12 -6.94
CA TYR A 253 12.25 -10.51 -5.58
C TYR A 253 10.73 -10.55 -5.40
N ILE A 254 10.02 -9.50 -5.81
CA ILE A 254 8.56 -9.43 -5.67
C ILE A 254 7.85 -10.47 -6.54
N ASN A 255 8.38 -10.78 -7.72
CA ASN A 255 7.85 -11.86 -8.57
C ASN A 255 7.88 -13.22 -7.84
N VAL A 256 9.01 -13.54 -7.22
CA VAL A 256 9.15 -14.79 -6.45
C VAL A 256 8.23 -14.82 -5.24
N VAL A 257 8.21 -13.71 -4.48
CA VAL A 257 7.34 -13.59 -3.30
C VAL A 257 5.87 -13.76 -3.68
N THR A 258 5.43 -13.09 -4.73
CA THR A 258 4.03 -13.17 -5.21
C THR A 258 3.65 -14.60 -5.58
N GLU A 259 4.51 -15.29 -6.31
CA GLU A 259 4.30 -16.69 -6.70
C GLU A 259 4.18 -17.62 -5.48
N GLN A 260 5.04 -17.45 -4.46
CA GLN A 260 5.01 -18.25 -3.25
C GLN A 260 3.75 -18.02 -2.40
N TYR A 261 3.32 -16.76 -2.23
CA TYR A 261 2.06 -16.46 -1.54
C TYR A 261 0.85 -16.97 -2.33
N ARG A 262 0.87 -16.90 -3.67
CA ARG A 262 -0.19 -17.46 -4.51
C ARG A 262 -0.28 -18.97 -4.34
N GLU A 263 0.85 -19.67 -4.39
CA GLU A 263 0.92 -21.11 -4.18
C GLU A 263 0.38 -21.51 -2.80
N ALA A 264 0.76 -20.79 -1.74
CA ALA A 264 0.25 -21.04 -0.39
C ALA A 264 -1.28 -20.83 -0.29
N ILE A 265 -1.81 -19.79 -0.93
CA ILE A 265 -3.26 -19.53 -0.96
C ILE A 265 -4.00 -20.64 -1.73
N ASP A 266 -3.46 -21.11 -2.85
CA ASP A 266 -4.08 -22.15 -3.67
C ASP A 266 -4.07 -23.50 -2.94
N LEU A 267 -2.95 -23.86 -2.29
CA LEU A 267 -2.85 -25.07 -1.47
C LEU A 267 -3.87 -25.09 -0.35
N PHE A 268 -4.03 -23.99 0.39
CA PHE A 268 -5.04 -23.89 1.43
C PHE A 268 -6.47 -24.05 0.90
N ASN A 269 -6.75 -23.50 -0.30
CA ASN A 269 -8.09 -23.61 -0.89
C ASN A 269 -8.38 -25.04 -1.41
N GLU A 270 -7.35 -25.82 -1.79
CA GLU A 270 -7.49 -27.19 -2.28
C GLU A 270 -7.62 -28.20 -1.13
N ASP A 271 -6.89 -28.00 -0.05
CA ASP A 271 -6.86 -28.89 1.14
C ASP A 271 -6.76 -28.04 2.42
N PRO A 272 -7.90 -27.56 2.94
CA PRO A 272 -7.93 -26.69 4.12
C PRO A 272 -7.78 -27.44 5.46
N ASP A 273 -7.66 -28.78 5.46
CA ASP A 273 -7.54 -29.64 6.68
C ASP A 273 -6.08 -30.00 7.03
#